data_32971adb0e03cc0bfb2f2c2e072ca40d
#
_entry.id   32971adb0e03cc0bfb2f2c2e072ca40d
#
_cell.length_a   1.000
_cell.length_b   1.000
_cell.length_c   1.000
_cell.angle_alpha   90.00
_cell.angle_beta   90.00
_cell.angle_gamma   90.00
#
_symmetry.space_group_name_H-M   'P 1'
#
loop_
_entity.id
_entity.type
_entity.pdbx_description
1 polymer ?
#
loop_
_entity_poly.entity_id
_entity_poly.type
_entity_poly.pdbx_seq_one_letter_code
_entity_poly.pdbx_strand_id
1 'polypeptide(L)'
;MFLPMRLISRVLINTLILVQISFGLGTQFLSVPSNAIDLAFGSNPLLGKLALNNPALLSASPQGINMHMSYGSWLDNVSASSFALASKLNRGNIGLQLRHMGLNDLELRTTTPTDLPLATFGASAFAIDGGYSRSFGGLKVGASLRYIFVQLHTEKITGYAVDAGIIRSIGKNIHMGISAVNLGVMEQAATYSPSLPTRLLSSISYRFTRSTWDHTVCFSAEKSSFVNGPIFRVASETRYNKLDIRLGSHFSDKVTVFSGGFGIRLGILDLHYGLQVGSQHLGIPQMIDLSLRLP
;
A
#
# COMPACT_ATOMS: atom_id res chain seq x y z
N MET A 1 7.33 -0.22 55.40
CA MET A 1 8.26 -0.56 54.32
C MET A 1 7.66 -0.06 53.01
N PHE A 2 7.95 1.21 52.65
CA PHE A 2 7.35 1.84 51.45
C PHE A 2 8.26 1.56 50.26
N LEU A 3 7.74 0.90 49.22
CA LEU A 3 8.43 0.79 47.93
C LEU A 3 8.62 2.19 47.29
N PRO A 4 9.78 2.51 46.77
CA PRO A 4 10.02 3.84 46.21
C PRO A 4 9.21 4.05 44.95
N MET A 5 8.43 5.12 44.96
CA MET A 5 7.52 5.60 43.89
C MET A 5 8.17 5.67 42.49
N ARG A 6 9.52 5.69 42.41
CA ARG A 6 10.31 5.64 41.17
C ARG A 6 10.29 4.27 40.45
N LEU A 7 10.02 3.16 41.17
CA LEU A 7 9.94 1.83 40.57
C LEU A 7 8.59 1.62 39.90
N ILE A 8 7.51 2.15 40.50
CA ILE A 8 6.14 2.07 39.96
C ILE A 8 6.01 2.87 38.65
N SER A 9 6.66 4.04 38.56
CA SER A 9 6.63 4.85 37.33
C SER A 9 7.42 4.19 36.17
N ARG A 10 8.51 3.50 36.45
CA ARG A 10 9.28 2.78 35.41
C ARG A 10 8.57 1.52 34.91
N VAL A 11 7.86 0.82 35.76
CA VAL A 11 7.05 -0.35 35.39
C VAL A 11 5.83 0.10 34.57
N LEU A 12 5.14 1.18 34.96
CA LEU A 12 4.03 1.75 34.21
C LEU A 12 4.46 2.30 32.84
N ILE A 13 5.60 2.96 32.73
CA ILE A 13 6.13 3.47 31.47
C ILE A 13 6.55 2.31 30.55
N ASN A 14 7.18 1.26 31.09
CA ASN A 14 7.53 0.07 30.28
C ASN A 14 6.31 -0.72 29.86
N THR A 15 5.25 -0.81 30.66
CA THR A 15 3.99 -1.47 30.30
C THR A 15 3.24 -0.66 29.23
N LEU A 16 3.29 0.68 29.29
CA LEU A 16 2.70 1.53 28.24
C LEU A 16 3.47 1.45 26.90
N ILE A 17 4.80 1.27 26.95
CA ILE A 17 5.63 1.11 25.74
C ILE A 17 5.40 -0.27 25.09
N LEU A 18 5.18 -1.32 25.88
CA LEU A 18 4.88 -2.68 25.37
C LEU A 18 3.50 -2.78 24.73
N VAL A 19 2.52 -1.99 25.16
CA VAL A 19 1.18 -1.95 24.53
C VAL A 19 1.20 -1.26 23.16
N GLN A 20 2.16 -0.41 22.86
CA GLN A 20 2.26 0.26 21.56
C GLN A 20 2.92 -0.58 20.45
N ILE A 21 3.58 -1.68 20.76
CA ILE A 21 4.28 -2.52 19.76
C ILE A 21 3.36 -3.60 19.16
N SER A 22 2.17 -3.83 19.72
CA SER A 22 1.26 -4.93 19.31
C SER A 22 0.32 -4.61 18.13
N PHE A 23 0.46 -3.49 17.43
CA PHE A 23 -0.49 -3.09 16.38
C PHE A 23 0.03 -3.26 14.94
N GLY A 24 0.95 -4.19 14.70
CA GLY A 24 1.57 -4.37 13.38
C GLY A 24 0.61 -4.75 12.25
N LEU A 25 -0.53 -5.39 12.54
CA LEU A 25 -1.54 -5.82 11.56
C LEU A 25 -2.89 -5.10 11.67
N GLY A 26 -2.96 -3.97 12.35
CA GLY A 26 -4.14 -3.11 12.37
C GLY A 26 -4.42 -2.47 11.02
N THR A 27 -5.20 -1.39 11.00
CA THR A 27 -5.57 -0.65 9.79
C THR A 27 -4.37 -0.14 8.98
N GLN A 28 -3.16 -0.16 9.54
CA GLN A 28 -1.91 0.24 8.86
C GLN A 28 -1.60 -0.57 7.61
N PHE A 29 -2.12 -1.81 7.47
CA PHE A 29 -1.96 -2.61 6.25
C PHE A 29 -2.48 -1.90 5.00
N LEU A 30 -3.40 -0.94 5.16
CA LEU A 30 -3.91 -0.10 4.07
C LEU A 30 -2.86 0.87 3.49
N SER A 31 -1.77 1.12 4.22
CA SER A 31 -0.65 1.96 3.76
C SER A 31 0.49 1.15 3.15
N VAL A 32 0.45 -0.17 3.27
CA VAL A 32 1.45 -1.08 2.71
C VAL A 32 1.23 -1.23 1.20
N PRO A 33 2.28 -1.27 0.37
CA PRO A 33 2.16 -1.63 -1.05
C PRO A 33 1.45 -2.97 -1.22
N SER A 34 0.55 -3.06 -2.18
CA SER A 34 -0.21 -4.29 -2.40
C SER A 34 0.35 -5.17 -3.51
N ASN A 35 1.34 -4.68 -4.24
CA ASN A 35 1.92 -5.38 -5.38
C ASN A 35 3.39 -4.96 -5.61
N ALA A 36 4.13 -5.76 -6.40
CA ALA A 36 5.54 -5.54 -6.67
C ALA A 36 5.82 -4.22 -7.38
N ILE A 37 4.92 -3.76 -8.23
CA ILE A 37 5.07 -2.50 -8.97
C ILE A 37 4.97 -1.32 -7.99
N ASP A 38 3.97 -1.31 -7.12
CA ASP A 38 3.81 -0.26 -6.10
C ASP A 38 4.98 -0.27 -5.11
N LEU A 39 5.44 -1.48 -4.72
CA LEU A 39 6.61 -1.65 -3.86
C LEU A 39 7.85 -1.04 -4.51
N ALA A 40 8.12 -1.35 -5.78
CA ALA A 40 9.28 -0.85 -6.52
C ALA A 40 9.26 0.69 -6.70
N PHE A 41 8.09 1.31 -6.75
CA PHE A 41 7.95 2.77 -6.84
C PHE A 41 7.89 3.49 -5.48
N GLY A 42 8.03 2.76 -4.36
CA GLY A 42 7.89 3.32 -3.02
C GLY A 42 6.48 3.88 -2.78
N SER A 43 5.44 3.25 -3.35
CA SER A 43 4.01 3.65 -3.28
C SER A 43 3.72 5.04 -3.85
N ASN A 44 4.33 5.38 -4.98
CA ASN A 44 4.08 6.66 -5.65
C ASN A 44 2.67 6.70 -6.29
N PRO A 45 1.84 7.74 -6.06
CA PRO A 45 0.43 7.78 -6.46
C PRO A 45 0.18 8.01 -7.96
N LEU A 46 1.17 8.33 -8.78
CA LEU A 46 1.03 8.48 -10.24
C LEU A 46 1.69 7.35 -11.04
N LEU A 47 2.57 6.59 -10.38
CA LEU A 47 3.24 5.43 -10.97
C LEU A 47 2.68 4.20 -10.28
N GLY A 48 2.13 3.30 -10.98
CA GLY A 48 1.51 2.10 -10.44
C GLY A 48 0.44 1.58 -11.37
N LYS A 49 0.01 0.38 -11.12
CA LYS A 49 -1.16 -0.22 -11.79
C LYS A 49 -2.25 -0.39 -10.74
N LEU A 50 -3.50 -0.13 -11.15
CA LEU A 50 -4.69 -0.45 -10.36
C LEU A 50 -4.87 0.33 -9.04
N ALA A 51 -4.59 1.63 -9.09
CA ALA A 51 -5.35 2.69 -8.42
C ALA A 51 -5.41 2.76 -6.89
N LEU A 52 -4.59 2.06 -6.12
CA LEU A 52 -4.69 2.10 -4.65
C LEU A 52 -4.43 3.46 -4.04
N ASN A 53 -3.48 4.21 -4.60
CA ASN A 53 -3.10 5.51 -4.08
C ASN A 53 -3.79 6.67 -4.82
N ASN A 54 -4.40 6.40 -5.99
CA ASN A 54 -5.19 7.37 -6.74
C ASN A 54 -6.19 6.66 -7.67
N PRO A 55 -7.50 6.65 -7.35
CA PRO A 55 -8.51 5.97 -8.17
C PRO A 55 -8.62 6.47 -9.62
N ALA A 56 -8.18 7.70 -9.91
CA ALA A 56 -8.16 8.22 -11.27
C ALA A 56 -7.20 7.46 -12.21
N LEU A 57 -6.23 6.68 -11.66
CA LEU A 57 -5.34 5.82 -12.44
C LEU A 57 -6.09 4.70 -13.18
N LEU A 58 -7.25 4.26 -12.72
CA LEU A 58 -8.09 3.30 -13.47
C LEU A 58 -8.38 3.76 -14.89
N SER A 59 -8.46 5.08 -15.12
CA SER A 59 -8.62 5.64 -16.48
C SER A 59 -7.41 5.43 -17.40
N ALA A 60 -6.29 4.98 -16.86
CA ALA A 60 -5.10 4.63 -17.65
C ALA A 60 -5.03 3.14 -17.99
N SER A 61 -5.99 2.33 -17.53
CA SER A 61 -6.04 0.90 -17.84
C SER A 61 -6.17 0.68 -19.34
N PRO A 62 -5.43 -0.27 -19.93
CA PRO A 62 -5.58 -0.66 -21.33
C PRO A 62 -7.01 -1.13 -21.65
N GLN A 63 -7.32 -1.25 -22.93
CA GLN A 63 -8.56 -1.88 -23.37
C GLN A 63 -8.60 -3.36 -22.96
N GLY A 64 -9.81 -3.92 -22.85
CA GLY A 64 -10.02 -5.29 -22.42
C GLY A 64 -10.04 -5.45 -20.91
N ILE A 65 -9.84 -6.67 -20.46
CA ILE A 65 -9.80 -7.04 -19.05
C ILE A 65 -8.33 -7.17 -18.62
N ASN A 66 -7.96 -6.40 -17.62
CA ASN A 66 -6.64 -6.45 -17.03
C ASN A 66 -6.73 -7.13 -15.65
N MET A 67 -6.08 -8.28 -15.50
CA MET A 67 -5.98 -9.03 -14.25
C MET A 67 -4.59 -8.86 -13.66
N HIS A 68 -4.51 -8.80 -12.36
CA HIS A 68 -3.25 -8.65 -11.65
C HIS A 68 -3.29 -9.48 -10.37
N MET A 69 -2.27 -10.30 -10.17
CA MET A 69 -2.07 -11.11 -8.98
C MET A 69 -0.72 -10.78 -8.38
N SER A 70 -0.66 -10.65 -7.08
CA SER A 70 0.57 -10.38 -6.35
C SER A 70 0.69 -11.26 -5.13
N TYR A 71 1.91 -11.69 -4.84
CA TYR A 71 2.26 -12.41 -3.64
C TYR A 71 3.66 -12.01 -3.17
N GLY A 72 3.84 -11.91 -1.86
CA GLY A 72 5.14 -11.61 -1.29
C GLY A 72 5.16 -11.58 0.22
N SER A 73 6.29 -11.18 0.76
CA SER A 73 6.50 -10.95 2.18
C SER A 73 6.66 -9.46 2.48
N TRP A 74 6.06 -9.02 3.55
CA TRP A 74 6.30 -7.75 4.18
C TRP A 74 7.29 -7.93 5.35
N LEU A 75 7.48 -6.89 6.17
CA LEU A 75 8.34 -6.95 7.34
C LEU A 75 7.93 -8.09 8.28
N ASP A 76 8.92 -8.71 8.94
CA ASP A 76 8.72 -9.77 9.95
C ASP A 76 7.87 -10.95 9.45
N ASN A 77 8.12 -11.41 8.23
CA ASN A 77 7.44 -12.54 7.58
C ASN A 77 5.91 -12.41 7.44
N VAL A 78 5.38 -11.20 7.53
CA VAL A 78 3.97 -10.97 7.21
C VAL A 78 3.72 -11.30 5.74
N SER A 79 2.86 -12.26 5.46
CA SER A 79 2.46 -12.58 4.09
C SER A 79 1.56 -11.49 3.53
N ALA A 80 1.79 -11.10 2.27
CA ALA A 80 0.97 -10.14 1.56
C ALA A 80 0.53 -10.72 0.21
N SER A 81 -0.75 -10.64 -0.10
CA SER A 81 -1.29 -11.06 -1.38
C SER A 81 -2.36 -10.10 -1.87
N SER A 82 -2.46 -9.95 -3.18
CA SER A 82 -3.53 -9.18 -3.79
C SER A 82 -3.98 -9.77 -5.13
N PHE A 83 -5.23 -9.50 -5.44
CA PHE A 83 -5.84 -9.76 -6.74
C PHE A 83 -6.57 -8.51 -7.20
N ALA A 84 -6.41 -8.13 -8.45
CA ALA A 84 -7.13 -7.00 -8.99
C ALA A 84 -7.58 -7.23 -10.42
N LEU A 85 -8.73 -6.64 -10.74
CA LEU A 85 -9.34 -6.61 -12.06
C LEU A 85 -9.61 -5.16 -12.45
N ALA A 86 -9.32 -4.81 -13.69
CA ALA A 86 -9.77 -3.55 -14.25
C ALA A 86 -10.29 -3.77 -15.67
N SER A 87 -11.36 -3.10 -16.01
CA SER A 87 -11.96 -3.17 -17.35
C SER A 87 -12.44 -1.80 -17.79
N LYS A 88 -12.31 -1.57 -19.09
CA LYS A 88 -12.84 -0.36 -19.73
C LYS A 88 -14.30 -0.55 -20.07
N LEU A 89 -15.13 0.41 -19.70
CA LEU A 89 -16.53 0.52 -20.10
C LEU A 89 -16.69 1.65 -21.12
N ASN A 90 -17.86 1.71 -21.76
CA ASN A 90 -18.19 2.75 -22.78
C ASN A 90 -17.95 4.18 -22.26
N ARG A 91 -18.21 4.45 -20.97
CA ARG A 91 -18.15 5.78 -20.39
C ARG A 91 -17.13 5.94 -19.26
N GLY A 92 -16.24 4.97 -19.03
CA GLY A 92 -15.25 5.02 -17.96
C GLY A 92 -14.58 3.67 -17.76
N ASN A 93 -13.91 3.52 -16.64
CA ASN A 93 -13.21 2.30 -16.27
C ASN A 93 -13.68 1.87 -14.86
N ILE A 94 -13.86 0.58 -14.69
CA ILE A 94 -14.14 -0.03 -13.39
C ILE A 94 -12.93 -0.84 -12.94
N GLY A 95 -12.78 -0.95 -11.62
CA GLY A 95 -11.78 -1.80 -11.00
C GLY A 95 -12.33 -2.47 -9.75
N LEU A 96 -11.86 -3.69 -9.52
CA LEU A 96 -12.06 -4.43 -8.28
C LEU A 96 -10.68 -4.83 -7.78
N GLN A 97 -10.44 -4.72 -6.47
CA GLN A 97 -9.23 -5.21 -5.85
C GLN A 97 -9.53 -5.90 -4.55
N LEU A 98 -8.84 -7.00 -4.32
CA LEU A 98 -8.81 -7.75 -3.07
C LEU A 98 -7.38 -7.69 -2.53
N ARG A 99 -7.23 -7.41 -1.24
CA ARG A 99 -5.94 -7.44 -0.55
C ARG A 99 -6.05 -8.25 0.72
N HIS A 100 -5.01 -9.01 0.98
CA HIS A 100 -4.88 -9.77 2.22
C HIS A 100 -3.47 -9.62 2.76
N MET A 101 -3.36 -9.44 4.06
CA MET A 101 -2.12 -9.56 4.81
C MET A 101 -2.36 -10.46 6.01
N GLY A 102 -1.40 -11.34 6.29
CA GLY A 102 -1.52 -12.30 7.37
C GLY A 102 -0.18 -12.61 8.04
N LEU A 103 -0.24 -12.80 9.33
CA LEU A 103 0.86 -13.31 10.15
C LEU A 103 0.33 -14.48 10.96
N ASN A 104 0.98 -15.62 10.85
CA ASN A 104 0.68 -16.84 11.58
C ASN A 104 1.71 -17.06 12.68
N ASP A 105 1.43 -18.03 13.53
CA ASP A 105 2.35 -18.51 14.57
C ASP A 105 2.74 -17.47 15.63
N LEU A 106 1.83 -16.49 15.90
CA LEU A 106 1.97 -15.61 17.04
C LEU A 106 1.80 -16.40 18.34
N GLU A 107 2.78 -16.32 19.22
CA GLU A 107 2.76 -17.07 20.48
C GLU A 107 1.94 -16.36 21.55
N LEU A 108 0.97 -17.08 22.12
CA LEU A 108 0.28 -16.65 23.32
C LEU A 108 1.12 -17.06 24.53
N ARG A 109 1.66 -16.09 25.25
CA ARG A 109 2.47 -16.30 26.46
C ARG A 109 1.88 -15.51 27.63
N THR A 110 2.03 -16.06 28.84
CA THR A 110 1.72 -15.33 30.09
C THR A 110 2.95 -14.61 30.63
N THR A 111 2.76 -13.87 31.72
CA THR A 111 3.84 -13.22 32.45
C THR A 111 4.76 -14.22 33.19
N THR A 112 4.32 -15.48 33.32
CA THR A 112 5.15 -16.56 33.90
C THR A 112 6.00 -17.16 32.77
N PRO A 113 7.34 -17.18 32.89
CA PRO A 113 8.22 -17.78 31.90
C PRO A 113 7.92 -19.29 31.78
N THR A 114 7.67 -19.75 30.55
CA THR A 114 7.50 -21.15 30.19
C THR A 114 8.26 -21.46 28.90
N ASP A 115 8.83 -22.65 28.79
CA ASP A 115 9.58 -23.06 27.59
C ASP A 115 8.68 -23.14 26.35
N LEU A 116 7.43 -23.55 26.52
CA LEU A 116 6.44 -23.66 25.44
C LEU A 116 5.38 -22.55 25.55
N PRO A 117 4.90 -22.01 24.42
CA PRO A 117 3.77 -21.08 24.43
C PRO A 117 2.48 -21.81 24.85
N LEU A 118 1.54 -21.08 25.43
CA LEU A 118 0.21 -21.62 25.80
C LEU A 118 -0.60 -22.01 24.57
N ALA A 119 -0.49 -21.25 23.50
CA ALA A 119 -1.13 -21.46 22.22
C ALA A 119 -0.44 -20.63 21.14
N THR A 120 -0.72 -20.93 19.88
CA THR A 120 -0.39 -20.07 18.75
C THR A 120 -1.67 -19.53 18.14
N PHE A 121 -1.62 -18.31 17.59
CA PHE A 121 -2.74 -17.67 16.91
C PHE A 121 -2.27 -16.89 15.69
N GLY A 122 -3.21 -16.52 14.83
CA GLY A 122 -2.94 -15.70 13.66
C GLY A 122 -3.56 -14.31 13.76
N ALA A 123 -3.00 -13.39 12.98
CA ALA A 123 -3.57 -12.08 12.70
C ALA A 123 -3.75 -11.93 11.19
N SER A 124 -4.87 -11.42 10.75
CA SER A 124 -5.15 -11.21 9.33
C SER A 124 -5.89 -9.90 9.08
N ALA A 125 -5.60 -9.28 7.95
CA ALA A 125 -6.28 -8.09 7.49
C ALA A 125 -6.66 -8.28 6.01
N PHE A 126 -7.88 -7.92 5.68
CA PHE A 126 -8.45 -8.07 4.35
C PHE A 126 -9.16 -6.78 3.92
N ALA A 127 -9.04 -6.40 2.65
CA ALA A 127 -9.79 -5.29 2.08
C ALA A 127 -10.32 -5.64 0.69
N ILE A 128 -11.53 -5.19 0.41
CA ILE A 128 -12.16 -5.25 -0.92
C ILE A 128 -12.39 -3.81 -1.37
N ASP A 129 -11.87 -3.47 -2.54
CA ASP A 129 -12.03 -2.15 -3.16
C ASP A 129 -12.81 -2.28 -4.47
N GLY A 130 -13.86 -1.49 -4.63
CA GLY A 130 -14.57 -1.29 -5.89
C GLY A 130 -14.40 0.15 -6.36
N GLY A 131 -13.88 0.37 -7.57
CA GLY A 131 -13.59 1.71 -8.07
C GLY A 131 -14.16 1.99 -9.45
N TYR A 132 -14.39 3.29 -9.71
CA TYR A 132 -14.79 3.82 -11.01
C TYR A 132 -13.97 5.06 -11.33
N SER A 133 -13.59 5.19 -12.59
CA SER A 133 -12.93 6.39 -13.08
C SER A 133 -13.40 6.79 -14.48
N ARG A 134 -13.28 8.09 -14.77
CA ARG A 134 -13.65 8.64 -16.07
C ARG A 134 -12.67 9.72 -16.51
N SER A 135 -12.42 9.78 -17.83
CA SER A 135 -11.61 10.82 -18.46
C SER A 135 -12.49 11.85 -19.16
N PHE A 136 -12.17 13.12 -18.93
CA PHE A 136 -12.81 14.29 -19.57
C PHE A 136 -11.72 15.13 -20.21
N GLY A 137 -11.36 14.83 -21.45
CA GLY A 137 -10.19 15.45 -22.08
C GLY A 137 -8.91 15.13 -21.32
N GLY A 138 -8.13 16.12 -20.93
CA GLY A 138 -6.89 15.94 -20.14
C GLY A 138 -7.10 15.75 -18.63
N LEU A 139 -8.35 15.69 -18.15
CA LEU A 139 -8.70 15.48 -16.75
C LEU A 139 -9.21 14.05 -16.56
N LYS A 140 -8.66 13.33 -15.58
CA LYS A 140 -9.15 12.02 -15.13
C LYS A 140 -9.62 12.16 -13.69
N VAL A 141 -10.80 11.61 -13.39
CA VAL A 141 -11.39 11.64 -12.05
C VAL A 141 -11.76 10.21 -11.68
N GLY A 142 -11.53 9.84 -10.44
CA GLY A 142 -11.88 8.51 -9.95
C GLY A 142 -12.27 8.52 -8.49
N ALA A 143 -13.08 7.53 -8.12
CA ALA A 143 -13.45 7.25 -6.74
C ALA A 143 -13.51 5.73 -6.53
N SER A 144 -13.31 5.30 -5.28
CA SER A 144 -13.48 3.90 -4.88
C SER A 144 -14.13 3.80 -3.51
N LEU A 145 -14.83 2.69 -3.30
CA LEU A 145 -15.37 2.26 -2.01
C LEU A 145 -14.55 1.06 -1.55
N ARG A 146 -14.27 1.02 -0.26
CA ARG A 146 -13.49 -0.04 0.39
C ARG A 146 -14.26 -0.61 1.57
N TYR A 147 -14.35 -1.94 1.63
CA TYR A 147 -14.71 -2.69 2.82
C TYR A 147 -13.44 -3.25 3.45
N ILE A 148 -13.35 -3.18 4.77
CA ILE A 148 -12.16 -3.54 5.54
C ILE A 148 -12.57 -4.55 6.60
N PHE A 149 -11.78 -5.61 6.74
CA PHE A 149 -11.91 -6.62 7.77
C PHE A 149 -10.54 -6.89 8.39
N VAL A 150 -10.46 -6.82 9.71
CA VAL A 150 -9.26 -7.12 10.49
C VAL A 150 -9.62 -8.14 11.55
N GLN A 151 -8.82 -9.18 11.65
CA GLN A 151 -8.95 -10.20 12.70
C GLN A 151 -7.62 -10.34 13.45
N LEU A 152 -7.70 -10.24 14.76
CA LEU A 152 -6.60 -10.51 15.68
C LEU A 152 -7.09 -11.50 16.73
N HIS A 153 -6.54 -12.70 16.71
CA HIS A 153 -7.01 -13.80 17.57
C HIS A 153 -8.54 -14.02 17.39
N THR A 154 -9.34 -13.78 18.42
CA THR A 154 -10.80 -13.90 18.40
C THR A 154 -11.53 -12.59 18.02
N GLU A 155 -10.84 -11.46 18.13
CA GLU A 155 -11.41 -10.14 17.83
C GLU A 155 -11.52 -9.91 16.32
N LYS A 156 -12.71 -9.50 15.87
CA LYS A 156 -13.02 -9.16 14.48
C LYS A 156 -13.56 -7.74 14.43
N ILE A 157 -13.01 -6.94 13.53
CA ILE A 157 -13.38 -5.55 13.37
C ILE A 157 -13.56 -5.27 11.89
N THR A 158 -14.65 -4.62 11.53
CA THR A 158 -14.92 -4.21 10.16
C THR A 158 -14.93 -2.70 10.00
N GLY A 159 -14.87 -2.22 8.76
CA GLY A 159 -14.91 -0.82 8.47
C GLY A 159 -15.12 -0.52 7.00
N TYR A 160 -15.35 0.75 6.71
CA TYR A 160 -15.58 1.25 5.36
C TYR A 160 -14.77 2.50 5.11
N ALA A 161 -14.27 2.65 3.89
CA ALA A 161 -13.56 3.84 3.46
C ALA A 161 -13.94 4.23 2.04
N VAL A 162 -13.72 5.49 1.72
CA VAL A 162 -13.85 6.07 0.38
C VAL A 162 -12.51 6.66 -0.01
N ASP A 163 -12.13 6.46 -1.25
CA ASP A 163 -10.99 7.13 -1.86
C ASP A 163 -11.47 7.99 -3.04
N ALA A 164 -10.82 9.11 -3.24
CA ALA A 164 -11.06 9.99 -4.38
C ALA A 164 -9.74 10.47 -4.97
N GLY A 165 -9.72 10.69 -6.28
CA GLY A 165 -8.52 11.15 -6.95
C GLY A 165 -8.77 11.85 -8.27
N ILE A 166 -7.84 12.74 -8.61
CA ILE A 166 -7.85 13.52 -9.84
C ILE A 166 -6.45 13.48 -10.44
N ILE A 167 -6.38 13.35 -11.77
CA ILE A 167 -5.14 13.48 -12.54
C ILE A 167 -5.38 14.43 -13.69
N ARG A 168 -4.52 15.44 -13.83
CA ARG A 168 -4.51 16.39 -14.94
C ARG A 168 -3.28 16.16 -15.79
N SER A 169 -3.48 15.95 -17.09
CA SER A 169 -2.41 15.92 -18.08
C SER A 169 -2.20 17.32 -18.67
N ILE A 170 -0.97 17.81 -18.66
CA ILE A 170 -0.54 19.08 -19.24
C ILE A 170 0.36 18.75 -20.42
N GLY A 171 -0.18 18.91 -21.62
CA GLY A 171 0.48 18.41 -22.81
C GLY A 171 0.57 16.88 -22.81
N LYS A 172 1.64 16.34 -23.42
CA LYS A 172 1.85 14.89 -23.57
C LYS A 172 2.72 14.28 -22.46
N ASN A 173 3.48 15.10 -21.76
CA ASN A 173 4.62 14.67 -20.96
C ASN A 173 4.45 14.89 -19.45
N ILE A 174 3.61 15.85 -19.04
CA ILE A 174 3.43 16.21 -17.63
C ILE A 174 2.08 15.71 -17.16
N HIS A 175 2.08 15.00 -16.02
CA HIS A 175 0.86 14.63 -15.32
C HIS A 175 0.96 15.08 -13.86
N MET A 176 -0.10 15.71 -13.38
CA MET A 176 -0.25 16.13 -12.00
C MET A 176 -1.42 15.38 -11.37
N GLY A 177 -1.28 14.95 -10.13
CA GLY A 177 -2.32 14.20 -9.43
C GLY A 177 -2.50 14.66 -7.99
N ILE A 178 -3.74 14.60 -7.53
CA ILE A 178 -4.12 14.76 -6.12
C ILE A 178 -5.06 13.61 -5.79
N SER A 179 -4.89 13.02 -4.61
CA SER A 179 -5.81 12.02 -4.10
C SER A 179 -5.94 12.11 -2.58
N ALA A 180 -7.13 11.75 -2.10
CA ALA A 180 -7.43 11.53 -0.70
C ALA A 180 -7.90 10.09 -0.55
N VAL A 181 -7.24 9.31 0.33
CA VAL A 181 -7.50 7.88 0.46
C VAL A 181 -7.72 7.49 1.92
N ASN A 182 -8.45 6.40 2.12
CA ASN A 182 -8.85 5.87 3.41
C ASN A 182 -9.71 6.85 4.24
N LEU A 183 -10.59 7.61 3.57
CA LEU A 183 -11.57 8.47 4.24
C LEU A 183 -12.73 7.59 4.74
N GLY A 184 -12.78 7.29 6.02
CA GLY A 184 -13.81 6.39 6.54
C GLY A 184 -13.71 6.11 8.02
N VAL A 185 -14.37 5.03 8.42
CA VAL A 185 -14.49 4.62 9.83
C VAL A 185 -14.32 3.12 9.98
N MET A 186 -13.85 2.72 11.16
CA MET A 186 -13.86 1.33 11.63
C MET A 186 -14.96 1.18 12.68
N GLU A 187 -15.55 0.01 12.76
CA GLU A 187 -16.43 -0.35 13.85
C GLU A 187 -15.66 -0.35 15.18
N GLN A 188 -16.38 -0.09 16.25
CA GLN A 188 -15.80 -0.11 17.57
C GLN A 188 -15.52 -1.56 18.00
N ALA A 189 -14.29 -1.85 18.39
CA ALA A 189 -13.97 -3.07 19.14
C ALA A 189 -14.43 -2.91 20.60
N ALA A 190 -14.40 -4.01 21.36
CA ALA A 190 -14.89 -4.01 22.73
C ALA A 190 -14.28 -2.92 23.63
N THR A 191 -13.03 -2.55 23.40
CA THR A 191 -12.26 -1.62 24.24
C THR A 191 -11.68 -0.42 23.52
N TYR A 192 -11.68 -0.39 22.17
CA TYR A 192 -11.08 0.69 21.38
C TYR A 192 -11.75 0.85 20.00
N SER A 193 -11.60 2.00 19.39
CA SER A 193 -12.02 2.25 18.00
C SER A 193 -10.79 2.52 17.13
N PRO A 194 -10.41 1.58 16.25
CA PRO A 194 -9.25 1.78 15.38
C PRO A 194 -9.51 2.94 14.41
N SER A 195 -8.53 3.80 14.22
CA SER A 195 -8.57 4.82 13.18
C SER A 195 -8.04 4.29 11.85
N LEU A 196 -8.47 4.89 10.74
CA LEU A 196 -7.93 4.60 9.42
C LEU A 196 -6.71 5.48 9.11
N PRO A 197 -5.72 4.97 8.37
CA PRO A 197 -4.59 5.76 7.90
C PRO A 197 -5.05 6.69 6.76
N THR A 198 -5.75 7.75 7.10
CA THR A 198 -6.18 8.76 6.12
C THR A 198 -4.98 9.46 5.53
N ARG A 199 -4.91 9.53 4.19
CA ARG A 199 -3.76 10.08 3.47
C ARG A 199 -4.22 11.07 2.41
N LEU A 200 -3.57 12.22 2.35
CA LEU A 200 -3.69 13.20 1.27
C LEU A 200 -2.38 13.20 0.48
N LEU A 201 -2.46 12.92 -0.80
CA LEU A 201 -1.31 12.79 -1.69
C LEU A 201 -1.38 13.82 -2.81
N SER A 202 -0.24 14.42 -3.12
CA SER A 202 -0.05 15.27 -4.31
C SER A 202 1.17 14.78 -5.08
N SER A 203 1.14 14.88 -6.40
CA SER A 203 2.19 14.30 -7.23
C SER A 203 2.31 15.00 -8.58
N ILE A 204 3.52 14.97 -9.13
CA ILE A 204 3.84 15.42 -10.47
C ILE A 204 4.77 14.42 -11.14
N SER A 205 4.50 14.07 -12.38
CA SER A 205 5.37 13.23 -13.17
C SER A 205 5.71 13.87 -14.51
N TYR A 206 6.92 13.59 -14.97
CA TYR A 206 7.41 13.98 -16.28
C TYR A 206 7.85 12.74 -17.05
N ARG A 207 7.29 12.56 -18.25
CA ARG A 207 7.62 11.47 -19.16
C ARG A 207 8.36 12.02 -20.37
N PHE A 208 9.45 11.37 -20.72
CA PHE A 208 10.15 11.63 -21.95
C PHE A 208 10.46 10.34 -22.69
N THR A 209 10.23 10.38 -24.00
CA THR A 209 10.45 9.24 -24.88
C THR A 209 11.58 9.61 -25.84
N ARG A 210 12.57 8.76 -25.96
CA ARG A 210 13.66 8.90 -26.92
C ARG A 210 13.91 7.58 -27.64
N SER A 211 13.56 7.55 -28.94
CA SER A 211 13.74 6.35 -29.77
C SER A 211 13.05 5.12 -29.15
N THR A 212 13.83 4.20 -28.58
CA THR A 212 13.36 2.93 -28.00
C THR A 212 13.13 2.98 -26.48
N TRP A 213 13.42 4.11 -25.84
CA TRP A 213 13.32 4.27 -24.39
C TRP A 213 12.18 5.20 -24.02
N ASP A 214 11.35 4.74 -23.09
CA ASP A 214 10.38 5.53 -22.36
C ASP A 214 10.87 5.69 -20.93
N HIS A 215 11.05 6.93 -20.48
CA HIS A 215 11.48 7.21 -19.12
C HIS A 215 10.49 8.14 -18.42
N THR A 216 10.10 7.82 -17.22
CA THR A 216 9.20 8.63 -16.40
C THR A 216 9.84 8.86 -15.04
N VAL A 217 9.86 10.11 -14.61
CA VAL A 217 10.25 10.49 -13.24
C VAL A 217 9.03 11.07 -12.56
N CYS A 218 8.84 10.75 -11.29
CA CYS A 218 7.73 11.25 -10.50
C CYS A 218 8.20 11.69 -9.12
N PHE A 219 7.68 12.83 -8.69
CA PHE A 219 7.79 13.35 -7.34
C PHE A 219 6.41 13.38 -6.69
N SER A 220 6.32 13.06 -5.42
CA SER A 220 5.09 13.20 -4.64
C SER A 220 5.34 13.60 -3.20
N ALA A 221 4.33 14.25 -2.62
CA ALA A 221 4.26 14.61 -1.21
C ALA A 221 2.95 14.05 -0.62
N GLU A 222 3.04 13.55 0.59
CA GLU A 222 1.92 12.96 1.33
C GLU A 222 1.84 13.54 2.74
N LYS A 223 0.61 13.75 3.19
CA LYS A 223 0.24 13.95 4.58
C LYS A 223 -0.57 12.73 5.03
N SER A 224 -0.11 12.04 6.06
CA SER A 224 -0.80 10.88 6.65
C SER A 224 -1.26 11.19 8.06
N SER A 225 -2.39 10.61 8.49
CA SER A 225 -2.84 10.71 9.88
C SER A 225 -1.99 9.88 10.85
N PHE A 226 -1.22 8.90 10.33
CA PHE A 226 -0.41 7.97 11.15
C PHE A 226 1.08 8.34 11.20
N VAL A 227 1.51 9.31 10.41
CA VAL A 227 2.90 9.73 10.35
C VAL A 227 3.01 11.22 10.64
N ASN A 228 3.85 11.57 11.59
CA ASN A 228 4.16 12.97 11.87
C ASN A 228 5.00 13.56 10.73
N GLY A 229 4.65 14.75 10.30
CA GLY A 229 5.31 15.41 9.19
C GLY A 229 4.90 14.91 7.80
N PRO A 230 5.43 15.52 6.73
CA PRO A 230 5.21 15.09 5.36
C PRO A 230 6.06 13.88 4.99
N ILE A 231 5.58 13.08 4.06
CA ILE A 231 6.36 12.02 3.41
C ILE A 231 6.60 12.45 1.96
N PHE A 232 7.85 12.51 1.56
CA PHE A 232 8.24 12.80 0.18
C PHE A 232 8.66 11.52 -0.53
N ARG A 233 8.30 11.41 -1.82
CA ARG A 233 8.69 10.26 -2.65
C ARG A 233 9.25 10.74 -3.97
N VAL A 234 10.28 10.03 -4.41
CA VAL A 234 10.81 10.13 -5.76
C VAL A 234 10.77 8.73 -6.37
N ALA A 235 10.31 8.64 -7.60
CA ALA A 235 10.26 7.37 -8.31
C ALA A 235 10.60 7.56 -9.78
N SER A 236 11.15 6.53 -10.40
CA SER A 236 11.42 6.52 -11.83
C SER A 236 11.11 5.15 -12.44
N GLU A 237 10.68 5.18 -13.69
CA GLU A 237 10.49 4.00 -14.53
C GLU A 237 11.21 4.20 -15.86
N THR A 238 11.99 3.22 -16.25
CA THR A 238 12.58 3.15 -17.58
C THR A 238 12.06 1.91 -18.27
N ARG A 239 11.43 2.09 -19.43
CA ARG A 239 10.93 1.01 -20.29
C ARG A 239 11.80 0.92 -21.52
N TYR A 240 12.36 -0.25 -21.73
CA TYR A 240 13.14 -0.56 -22.91
C TYR A 240 12.69 -1.89 -23.51
N ASN A 241 12.15 -1.87 -24.73
CA ASN A 241 11.65 -3.05 -25.41
C ASN A 241 10.65 -3.82 -24.50
N LYS A 242 11.00 -5.01 -24.02
CA LYS A 242 10.20 -5.87 -23.14
C LYS A 242 10.53 -5.71 -21.66
N LEU A 243 11.55 -4.93 -21.33
CA LEU A 243 12.05 -4.76 -19.96
C LEU A 243 11.56 -3.42 -19.37
N ASP A 244 11.10 -3.47 -18.14
CA ASP A 244 10.79 -2.33 -17.29
C ASP A 244 11.74 -2.35 -16.09
N ILE A 245 12.41 -1.24 -15.81
CA ILE A 245 13.24 -1.02 -14.63
C ILE A 245 12.61 0.08 -13.80
N ARG A 246 12.48 -0.14 -12.51
CA ARG A 246 11.82 0.77 -11.56
C ARG A 246 12.70 1.03 -10.37
N LEU A 247 12.73 2.28 -9.95
CA LEU A 247 13.40 2.73 -8.74
C LEU A 247 12.45 3.65 -7.99
N GLY A 248 12.50 3.58 -6.67
CA GLY A 248 11.69 4.43 -5.80
C GLY A 248 12.44 4.74 -4.51
N SER A 249 12.06 5.81 -3.89
CA SER A 249 12.48 6.14 -2.53
C SER A 249 11.40 6.94 -1.85
N HIS A 250 11.28 6.80 -0.53
CA HIS A 250 10.48 7.71 0.27
C HIS A 250 11.24 8.14 1.53
N PHE A 251 10.97 9.36 1.93
CA PHE A 251 11.62 10.03 3.03
C PHE A 251 10.55 10.59 3.97
N SER A 252 10.66 10.26 5.23
CA SER A 252 9.89 10.85 6.33
C SER A 252 10.86 11.29 7.42
N ASP A 253 10.34 11.91 8.47
CA ASP A 253 11.16 12.46 9.57
C ASP A 253 12.12 11.43 10.19
N LYS A 254 11.71 10.16 10.26
CA LYS A 254 12.44 9.09 10.97
C LYS A 254 12.89 7.93 10.09
N VAL A 255 12.36 7.83 8.87
CA VAL A 255 12.55 6.65 8.03
C VAL A 255 12.88 7.07 6.61
N THR A 256 13.96 6.51 6.09
CA THR A 256 14.32 6.56 4.68
C THR A 256 14.21 5.16 4.11
N VAL A 257 13.58 5.05 2.95
CA VAL A 257 13.39 3.77 2.28
C VAL A 257 13.79 3.90 0.83
N PHE A 258 14.52 2.90 0.34
CA PHE A 258 14.84 2.72 -1.07
C PHE A 258 14.13 1.49 -1.58
N SER A 259 13.62 1.56 -2.79
CA SER A 259 12.94 0.47 -3.46
C SER A 259 13.41 0.34 -4.90
N GLY A 260 13.30 -0.87 -5.41
CA GLY A 260 13.65 -1.17 -6.79
C GLY A 260 12.89 -2.38 -7.29
N GLY A 261 12.86 -2.53 -8.60
CA GLY A 261 12.20 -3.65 -9.23
C GLY A 261 12.39 -3.68 -10.73
N PHE A 262 12.01 -4.79 -11.30
CA PHE A 262 12.01 -4.98 -12.75
C PHE A 262 10.73 -5.66 -13.21
N GLY A 263 10.45 -5.57 -14.50
CA GLY A 263 9.34 -6.25 -15.14
C GLY A 263 9.70 -6.74 -16.52
N ILE A 264 9.10 -7.85 -16.94
CA ILE A 264 9.26 -8.44 -18.26
C ILE A 264 7.88 -8.58 -18.91
N ARG A 265 7.73 -8.02 -20.12
CA ARG A 265 6.49 -8.06 -20.91
C ARG A 265 6.54 -9.17 -21.95
N LEU A 266 5.64 -10.15 -21.82
CA LEU A 266 5.59 -11.37 -22.66
C LEU A 266 4.25 -11.46 -23.39
N GLY A 267 3.93 -10.48 -24.23
CA GLY A 267 2.67 -10.43 -24.96
C GLY A 267 1.49 -10.06 -24.06
N ILE A 268 0.62 -11.02 -23.77
CA ILE A 268 -0.53 -10.81 -22.87
C ILE A 268 -0.15 -10.94 -21.39
N LEU A 269 1.03 -11.48 -21.09
CA LEU A 269 1.54 -11.77 -19.76
C LEU A 269 2.65 -10.79 -19.41
N ASP A 270 2.59 -10.18 -18.23
CA ASP A 270 3.69 -9.41 -17.66
C ASP A 270 4.06 -10.02 -16.30
N LEU A 271 5.37 -10.17 -16.05
CA LEU A 271 5.94 -10.56 -14.77
C LEU A 271 6.65 -9.37 -14.15
N HIS A 272 6.49 -9.13 -12.86
CA HIS A 272 7.19 -8.08 -12.15
C HIS A 272 7.72 -8.57 -10.82
N TYR A 273 8.86 -8.02 -10.43
CA TYR A 273 9.46 -8.22 -9.12
C TYR A 273 9.78 -6.85 -8.50
N GLY A 274 9.56 -6.72 -7.21
CA GLY A 274 9.87 -5.53 -6.44
C GLY A 274 10.41 -5.87 -5.07
N LEU A 275 11.31 -5.05 -4.58
CA LEU A 275 11.88 -5.11 -3.25
C LEU A 275 12.03 -3.72 -2.63
N GLN A 276 12.17 -3.68 -1.30
CA GLN A 276 12.33 -2.45 -0.55
C GLN A 276 13.33 -2.66 0.61
N VAL A 277 14.16 -1.65 0.84
CA VAL A 277 15.14 -1.63 1.94
C VAL A 277 14.94 -0.35 2.75
N GLY A 278 14.67 -0.49 4.02
CA GLY A 278 14.49 0.62 4.95
C GLY A 278 15.70 0.85 5.85
N SER A 279 15.86 2.10 6.32
CA SER A 279 16.93 2.51 7.23
C SER A 279 16.87 1.87 8.64
N GLN A 280 15.76 1.18 8.97
CA GLN A 280 15.55 0.62 10.30
C GLN A 280 15.90 -0.88 10.43
N HIS A 281 16.38 -1.49 9.37
CA HIS A 281 16.81 -2.90 9.34
C HIS A 281 15.73 -3.92 9.79
N LEU A 282 14.45 -3.64 9.53
CA LEU A 282 13.32 -4.50 9.89
C LEU A 282 13.06 -5.66 8.91
N GLY A 283 13.97 -5.91 7.99
CA GLY A 283 13.83 -6.90 6.92
C GLY A 283 13.73 -6.26 5.54
N ILE A 284 13.58 -7.10 4.52
CA ILE A 284 13.49 -6.71 3.12
C ILE A 284 12.15 -7.18 2.55
N PRO A 285 11.14 -6.30 2.53
CA PRO A 285 9.89 -6.59 1.81
C PRO A 285 10.16 -6.90 0.35
N GLN A 286 9.50 -7.94 -0.16
CA GLN A 286 9.61 -8.35 -1.55
C GLN A 286 8.32 -8.95 -2.08
N MET A 287 8.02 -8.68 -3.34
CA MET A 287 6.79 -9.13 -3.99
C MET A 287 7.07 -9.55 -5.43
N ILE A 288 6.27 -10.48 -5.91
CA ILE A 288 6.21 -10.89 -7.31
C ILE A 288 4.79 -10.71 -7.82
N ASP A 289 4.66 -10.22 -9.05
CA ASP A 289 3.39 -9.99 -9.70
C ASP A 289 3.28 -10.74 -11.01
N LEU A 290 2.07 -11.20 -11.27
CA LEU A 290 1.61 -11.70 -12.54
C LEU A 290 0.48 -10.80 -13.05
N SER A 291 0.64 -10.22 -14.24
CA SER A 291 -0.41 -9.44 -14.89
C SER A 291 -0.82 -10.08 -16.21
N LEU A 292 -2.12 -10.19 -16.46
CA LEU A 292 -2.72 -10.70 -17.70
C LEU A 292 -3.54 -9.60 -18.35
N ARG A 293 -3.37 -9.43 -19.66
CA ARG A 293 -4.18 -8.54 -20.49
C ARG A 293 -5.00 -9.38 -21.47
N LEU A 294 -6.30 -9.48 -21.21
CA LEU A 294 -7.24 -10.16 -22.07
C LEU A 294 -7.91 -9.13 -23.00
N PRO A 295 -8.18 -9.50 -24.26
CA PRO A 295 -8.80 -8.61 -25.26
C PRO A 295 -10.18 -8.10 -24.88
#